data_a2daa27e87f413bedc908135a03c5dfc
#
_entry.id   a2daa27e87f413bedc908135a03c5dfc
#
_cell.length_a   1.000
_cell.length_b   1.000
_cell.length_c   1.000
_cell.angle_alpha   90.00
_cell.angle_beta   90.00
_cell.angle_gamma   90.00
#
_symmetry.space_group_name_H-M   'P 1'
#
loop_
_entity.id
_entity.type
_entity.pdbx_description
1 polymer ?
#
loop_
_entity_poly.entity_id
_entity_poly.type
_entity_poly.pdbx_seq_one_letter_code
_entity_poly.pdbx_strand_id
1 'polypeptide(L)'
;MSAGITSFLSAKLAMISTRSLKSKVALYILDHTTLESPSFVPKHNQTQLAEHLGVQRPSLARTLGQLANEGAIATSSHKITVIDRKKLEVIV
;
A
#
# COMPACT_ATOMS: atom_id res chain seq x y z
N MET A 1 23.95 -23.54 9.58
CA MET A 1 22.72 -22.85 9.77
C MET A 1 22.84 -21.36 10.01
N SER A 2 24.00 -20.91 10.46
CA SER A 2 24.19 -19.48 10.59
C SER A 2 24.04 -18.74 9.26
N ALA A 3 24.43 -19.37 8.15
CA ALA A 3 24.25 -18.77 6.83
C ALA A 3 22.79 -18.51 6.50
N GLY A 4 21.92 -19.44 6.87
CA GLY A 4 20.49 -19.27 6.65
C GLY A 4 19.91 -18.14 7.50
N ILE A 5 20.34 -18.05 8.74
CA ILE A 5 19.93 -16.97 9.63
C ILE A 5 20.39 -15.63 9.11
N THR A 6 21.62 -15.56 8.64
CA THR A 6 22.17 -14.33 8.10
C THR A 6 21.39 -13.89 6.86
N SER A 7 21.06 -14.82 5.98
CA SER A 7 20.25 -14.49 4.79
C SER A 7 18.88 -13.96 5.19
N PHE A 8 18.27 -14.56 6.18
CA PHE A 8 16.98 -14.10 6.66
C PHE A 8 17.04 -12.67 7.16
N LEU A 9 18.05 -12.35 7.96
CA LEU A 9 18.21 -11.00 8.50
C LEU A 9 18.46 -9.99 7.38
N SER A 10 19.28 -10.35 6.38
CA SER A 10 19.56 -9.48 5.27
C SER A 10 18.28 -9.18 4.47
N ALA A 11 17.46 -10.19 4.22
CA ALA A 11 16.21 -10.01 3.51
C ALA A 11 15.28 -9.08 4.29
N LYS A 12 15.21 -9.25 5.59
CA LYS A 12 14.37 -8.41 6.44
C LYS A 12 14.83 -6.95 6.42
N LEU A 13 16.13 -6.73 6.48
CA LEU A 13 16.67 -5.37 6.41
C LEU A 13 16.39 -4.73 5.06
N ALA A 14 16.51 -5.49 3.98
CA ALA A 14 16.20 -5.00 2.64
C ALA A 14 14.73 -4.60 2.54
N MET A 15 13.83 -5.36 3.14
CA MET A 15 12.41 -5.02 3.14
C MET A 15 12.12 -3.74 3.92
N ILE A 16 12.85 -3.49 5.00
CA ILE A 16 12.70 -2.27 5.78
C ILE A 16 13.20 -1.06 5.01
N SER A 17 14.34 -1.21 4.33
CA SER A 17 14.95 -0.09 3.62
C SER A 17 14.31 0.17 2.26
N THR A 18 13.76 -0.86 1.60
CA THR A 18 13.13 -0.72 0.29
C THR A 18 11.72 -1.28 0.33
N ARG A 19 10.82 -0.51 0.92
CA ARG A 19 9.42 -0.90 1.03
C ARG A 19 8.81 -0.99 -0.37
N SER A 20 8.06 -2.06 -0.63
CA SER A 20 7.41 -2.25 -1.92
C SER A 20 6.36 -1.17 -2.17
N LEU A 21 6.05 -0.92 -3.43
CA LEU A 21 5.01 0.05 -3.80
C LEU A 21 3.66 -0.34 -3.18
N LYS A 22 3.33 -1.62 -3.21
CA LYS A 22 2.08 -2.11 -2.63
C LYS A 22 2.01 -1.82 -1.13
N SER A 23 3.14 -2.00 -0.44
CA SER A 23 3.23 -1.69 0.99
C SER A 23 3.07 -0.19 1.25
N LYS A 24 3.70 0.65 0.44
CA LYS A 24 3.57 2.10 0.57
C LYS A 24 2.13 2.57 0.37
N VAL A 25 1.47 2.02 -0.63
CA VAL A 25 0.08 2.38 -0.92
C VAL A 25 -0.84 1.90 0.21
N ALA A 26 -0.64 0.68 0.69
CA ALA A 26 -1.42 0.15 1.79
C ALA A 26 -1.26 0.99 3.05
N LEU A 27 -0.03 1.39 3.36
CA LEU A 27 0.24 2.22 4.53
C LEU A 27 -0.43 3.59 4.39
N TYR A 28 -0.36 4.20 3.21
CA TYR A 28 -1.02 5.47 2.96
C TYR A 28 -2.53 5.37 3.21
N ILE A 29 -3.14 4.30 2.70
CA ILE A 29 -4.59 4.10 2.88
C ILE A 29 -4.93 3.88 4.36
N LEU A 30 -4.14 3.08 5.06
CA LEU A 30 -4.36 2.85 6.48
C LEU A 30 -4.22 4.13 7.29
N ASP A 31 -3.28 5.00 6.92
CA ASP A 31 -3.08 6.29 7.61
C ASP A 31 -4.28 7.22 7.45
N HIS A 32 -5.02 7.10 6.37
CA HIS A 32 -6.12 8.01 6.06
C HIS A 32 -7.49 7.42 6.38
N THR A 33 -7.53 6.19 6.93
CA THR A 33 -8.77 5.52 7.28
C THR A 33 -8.71 4.95 8.68
N THR A 34 -9.87 4.78 9.29
CA THR A 34 -10.00 4.12 10.60
C THR A 34 -11.09 3.08 10.49
N LEU A 35 -11.26 2.29 11.56
CA LEU A 35 -12.36 1.32 11.61
C LEU A 35 -13.73 2.02 11.55
N GLU A 36 -13.82 3.22 12.09
CA GLU A 36 -15.06 3.99 12.08
C GLU A 36 -15.25 4.75 10.76
N SER A 37 -14.16 5.11 10.11
CA SER A 37 -14.19 5.86 8.86
C SER A 37 -13.34 5.13 7.82
N PRO A 38 -13.87 4.09 7.20
CA PRO A 38 -13.08 3.23 6.30
C PRO A 38 -12.89 3.79 4.91
N SER A 39 -13.43 4.96 4.61
CA SER A 39 -13.29 5.55 3.29
C SER A 39 -12.81 6.99 3.38
N PHE A 40 -12.12 7.43 2.33
CA PHE A 40 -11.65 8.81 2.26
C PHE A 40 -11.49 9.22 0.80
N VAL A 41 -11.49 10.53 0.57
CA VAL A 41 -11.20 11.09 -0.73
C VAL A 41 -9.78 11.67 -0.67
N PRO A 42 -8.82 11.11 -1.43
CA PRO A 42 -7.46 11.64 -1.42
C PRO A 42 -7.43 13.10 -1.83
N LYS A 43 -6.65 13.90 -1.13
CA LYS A 43 -6.48 15.31 -1.47
C LYS A 43 -5.71 15.49 -2.77
N HIS A 44 -4.94 14.50 -3.16
CA HIS A 44 -4.10 14.55 -4.35
C HIS A 44 -4.69 13.68 -5.45
N ASN A 45 -4.55 14.11 -6.70
CA ASN A 45 -4.87 13.22 -7.81
C ASN A 45 -3.80 12.13 -7.91
N GLN A 46 -3.97 11.18 -8.83
CA GLN A 46 -3.03 10.07 -8.96
C GLN A 46 -1.61 10.53 -9.28
N THR A 47 -1.48 11.56 -10.10
CA THR A 47 -0.15 12.10 -10.44
C THR A 47 0.54 12.65 -9.20
N GLN A 48 -0.17 13.46 -8.42
CA GLN A 48 0.38 14.06 -7.20
C GLN A 48 0.68 12.99 -6.15
N LEU A 49 -0.19 11.99 -6.04
CA LEU A 49 0.01 10.90 -5.10
C LEU A 49 1.23 10.07 -5.48
N ALA A 50 1.41 9.80 -6.78
CA ALA A 50 2.59 9.08 -7.25
C ALA A 50 3.86 9.84 -6.90
N GLU A 51 3.87 11.16 -7.10
CA GLU A 51 5.01 11.99 -6.72
C GLU A 51 5.26 11.94 -5.21
N HIS A 52 4.21 12.02 -4.42
CA HIS A 52 4.32 11.96 -2.96
C HIS A 52 4.92 10.63 -2.49
N LEU A 53 4.54 9.54 -3.13
CA LEU A 53 5.05 8.22 -2.80
C LEU A 53 6.39 7.90 -3.48
N GLY A 54 6.83 8.75 -4.39
CA GLY A 54 8.08 8.56 -5.10
C GLY A 54 8.02 7.43 -6.12
N VAL A 55 6.89 7.26 -6.80
CA VAL A 55 6.67 6.17 -7.74
C VAL A 55 6.08 6.70 -9.04
N GLN A 56 6.05 5.86 -10.07
CA GLN A 56 5.47 6.20 -11.35
C GLN A 56 3.95 6.09 -11.28
N ARG A 57 3.25 7.01 -11.95
CA ARG A 57 1.79 7.00 -11.98
C ARG A 57 1.20 5.70 -12.51
N PRO A 58 1.69 5.11 -13.62
CA PRO A 58 1.15 3.83 -14.08
C PRO A 58 1.32 2.70 -13.07
N SER A 59 2.44 2.72 -12.34
CA SER A 59 2.68 1.72 -11.28
C SER A 59 1.70 1.89 -10.14
N LEU A 60 1.41 3.13 -9.77
CA LEU A 60 0.43 3.42 -8.72
C LEU A 60 -0.96 2.93 -9.13
N ALA A 61 -1.38 3.24 -10.34
CA ALA A 61 -2.69 2.82 -10.84
C ALA A 61 -2.82 1.30 -10.85
N ARG A 62 -1.75 0.61 -11.28
CA ARG A 62 -1.73 -0.86 -11.29
C ARG A 62 -1.86 -1.42 -9.88
N THR A 63 -1.14 -0.84 -8.93
CA THR A 63 -1.17 -1.29 -7.54
C THR A 63 -2.55 -1.10 -6.92
N LEU A 64 -3.18 0.05 -7.16
CA LEU A 64 -4.54 0.28 -6.69
C LEU A 64 -5.50 -0.75 -7.29
N GLY A 65 -5.35 -1.05 -8.57
CA GLY A 65 -6.16 -2.08 -9.22
C GLY A 65 -5.95 -3.46 -8.62
N GLN A 66 -4.72 -3.81 -8.28
CA GLN A 66 -4.41 -5.08 -7.62
C GLN A 66 -5.10 -5.18 -6.26
N LEU A 67 -5.02 -4.13 -5.46
CA LEU A 67 -5.67 -4.12 -4.15
C LEU A 67 -7.19 -4.23 -4.28
N ALA A 68 -7.76 -3.59 -5.27
CA ALA A 68 -9.20 -3.70 -5.53
C ALA A 68 -9.58 -5.12 -5.96
N ASN A 69 -8.78 -5.73 -6.82
CA ASN A 69 -9.04 -7.10 -7.28
C ASN A 69 -8.93 -8.12 -6.14
N GLU A 70 -8.05 -7.87 -5.19
CA GLU A 70 -7.87 -8.73 -4.04
C GLU A 70 -8.99 -8.56 -3.01
N GLY A 71 -9.85 -7.58 -3.20
CA GLY A 71 -10.92 -7.30 -2.25
C GLY A 71 -10.46 -6.54 -1.02
N ALA A 72 -9.27 -5.97 -1.05
CA ALA A 72 -8.77 -5.19 0.07
C ALA A 72 -9.38 -3.81 0.11
N ILE A 73 -9.60 -3.20 -1.06
CA ILE A 73 -10.20 -1.87 -1.18
C ILE A 73 -11.21 -1.84 -2.32
N ALA A 74 -12.02 -0.79 -2.32
CA ALA A 74 -12.87 -0.45 -3.45
C ALA A 74 -12.58 0.99 -3.82
N THR A 75 -12.53 1.29 -5.12
CA THR A 75 -12.30 2.65 -5.60
C THR A 75 -13.51 3.09 -6.43
N SER A 76 -13.92 4.33 -6.23
CA SER A 76 -15.07 4.90 -6.96
C SER A 76 -14.94 6.41 -6.96
N SER A 77 -14.83 7.00 -8.16
CA SER A 77 -14.82 8.47 -8.33
C SER A 77 -13.88 9.16 -7.36
N HIS A 78 -12.62 8.75 -7.32
CA HIS A 78 -11.57 9.28 -6.44
C HIS A 78 -11.72 8.92 -4.96
N LYS A 79 -12.77 8.18 -4.60
CA LYS A 79 -12.95 7.74 -3.22
C LYS A 79 -12.35 6.36 -3.04
N ILE A 80 -11.60 6.16 -1.99
CA ILE A 80 -11.01 4.86 -1.65
C ILE A 80 -11.68 4.36 -0.38
N THR A 81 -12.21 3.14 -0.43
CA THR A 81 -12.87 2.50 0.70
C THR A 81 -12.13 1.23 1.07
N VAL A 82 -11.81 1.07 2.34
CA VAL A 82 -11.19 -0.16 2.84
C VAL A 82 -12.27 -1.23 3.01
N ILE A 83 -12.15 -2.32 2.27
CA ILE A 83 -13.09 -3.44 2.34
C ILE A 83 -12.59 -4.47 3.35
N ASP A 84 -11.31 -4.78 3.30
CA ASP A 84 -10.69 -5.75 4.22
C ASP A 84 -9.39 -5.15 4.75
N ARG A 85 -9.48 -4.56 5.93
CA ARG A 85 -8.35 -3.90 6.55
C ARG A 85 -7.20 -4.86 6.84
N LYS A 86 -7.52 -6.11 7.17
CA LYS A 86 -6.49 -7.10 7.47
C LYS A 86 -5.60 -7.38 6.27
N LYS A 87 -6.15 -7.36 5.07
CA LYS A 87 -5.36 -7.56 3.85
C LYS A 87 -4.34 -6.45 3.67
N LEU A 88 -4.70 -5.22 4.03
CA LEU A 88 -3.77 -4.10 3.98
C LEU A 88 -2.71 -4.21 5.08
N GLU A 89 -3.10 -4.59 6.28
CA GLU A 89 -2.18 -4.73 7.40
C GLU A 89 -1.13 -5.81 7.14
N VAL A 90 -1.50 -6.88 6.47
CA VAL A 90 -0.57 -7.96 6.13
C VAL A 90 0.48 -7.50 5.13
N ILE A 91 0.12 -6.58 4.24
CA ILE A 91 1.03 -6.06 3.22
C ILE A 91 2.10 -5.15 3.82
N VAL A 92 1.73 -4.35 4.81
CA VAL A 92 2.68 -3.45 5.46
C VAL A 92 3.48 -4.18 6.53
#